data_8f5e4160fb87064e6b24f373b1ffa6e1
#
_entry.id   8f5e4160fb87064e6b24f373b1ffa6e1
#
_cell.length_a   1.000
_cell.length_b   1.000
_cell.length_c   1.000
_cell.angle_alpha   90.00
_cell.angle_beta   90.00
_cell.angle_gamma   90.00
#
_symmetry.space_group_name_H-M   'P 1'
#
loop_
_entity.id
_entity.type
_entity.pdbx_description
1 polymer ?
#
loop_
_entity_poly.entity_id
_entity_poly.type
_entity_poly.pdbx_seq_one_letter_code
_entity_poly.pdbx_strand_id
1 'polypeptide(L)'
;MKIGIIGAGKVGFTLGKYLSIKDVHITGYYSRNAEHALEAAQFTGTTYFENMRELVDASDTLFITTSDGAIGEVWDCIAEYPLENKTICHFSGSLSCDVFSDYEQKDVQVCSVHPFFAFREVLWYDGF
;
A
#
# COMPACT_ATOMS: atom_id res chain seq x y z
N MET A 1 4.07 12.17 -6.99
CA MET A 1 3.96 11.03 -6.07
C MET A 1 3.35 9.86 -6.80
N LYS A 2 4.01 8.72 -6.75
CA LYS A 2 3.56 7.48 -7.40
C LYS A 2 3.36 6.44 -6.32
N ILE A 3 2.13 6.07 -6.07
CA ILE A 3 1.77 5.19 -4.95
C ILE A 3 1.53 3.77 -5.45
N GLY A 4 2.33 2.82 -4.94
CA GLY A 4 2.08 1.41 -5.16
C GLY A 4 1.38 0.83 -3.94
N ILE A 5 0.40 -0.03 -4.15
CA ILE A 5 -0.38 -0.64 -3.05
C ILE A 5 -0.07 -2.12 -2.98
N ILE A 6 0.43 -2.55 -1.83
CA ILE A 6 0.69 -3.96 -1.54
C ILE A 6 -0.44 -4.46 -0.66
N GLY A 7 -1.24 -5.34 -1.22
CA GLY A 7 -2.45 -5.83 -0.59
C GLY A 7 -3.68 -5.30 -1.30
N ALA A 8 -4.60 -6.18 -1.64
CA ALA A 8 -5.80 -5.83 -2.40
C ALA A 8 -7.06 -6.27 -1.66
N GLY A 9 -7.00 -6.28 -0.34
CA GLY A 9 -8.17 -6.47 0.50
C GLY A 9 -9.01 -5.21 0.54
N LYS A 10 -9.95 -5.17 1.47
CA LYS A 10 -10.95 -4.10 1.53
C LYS A 10 -10.32 -2.72 1.66
N VAL A 11 -9.30 -2.57 2.51
CA VAL A 11 -8.64 -1.27 2.72
C VAL A 11 -7.91 -0.83 1.46
N GLY A 12 -7.09 -1.71 0.88
CA GLY A 12 -6.33 -1.37 -0.31
C GLY A 12 -7.20 -1.07 -1.52
N PHE A 13 -8.27 -1.84 -1.68
CA PHE A 13 -9.22 -1.70 -2.77
C PHE A 13 -9.93 -0.34 -2.70
N THR A 14 -10.53 -0.02 -1.55
CA THR A 14 -11.28 1.23 -1.39
C THR A 14 -10.37 2.46 -1.34
N LEU A 15 -9.22 2.34 -0.72
CA LEU A 15 -8.27 3.44 -0.63
C LEU A 15 -7.74 3.80 -2.02
N GLY A 16 -7.40 2.80 -2.83
CA GLY A 16 -6.97 3.04 -4.20
C GLY A 16 -8.03 3.74 -5.04
N LYS A 17 -9.27 3.33 -4.89
CA LYS A 17 -10.39 3.98 -5.61
C LYS A 17 -10.56 5.43 -5.17
N TYR A 18 -10.55 5.67 -3.86
CA TYR A 18 -10.67 7.01 -3.32
C TYR A 18 -9.57 7.93 -3.84
N LEU A 19 -8.33 7.48 -3.80
CA LEU A 19 -7.20 8.27 -4.24
C LEU A 19 -7.22 8.51 -5.76
N SER A 20 -7.65 7.52 -6.53
CA SER A 20 -7.78 7.67 -7.98
C SER A 20 -8.78 8.74 -8.35
N ILE A 21 -9.89 8.80 -7.63
CA ILE A 21 -10.91 9.84 -7.85
C ILE A 21 -10.36 11.24 -7.54
N LYS A 22 -9.41 11.31 -6.60
CA LYS A 22 -8.78 12.58 -6.19
C LYS A 22 -7.58 12.96 -7.07
N ASP A 23 -7.42 12.30 -8.20
CA ASP A 23 -6.32 12.52 -9.13
C ASP A 23 -4.94 12.25 -8.55
N VAL A 24 -4.87 11.38 -7.56
CA VAL A 24 -3.60 10.90 -7.02
C VAL A 24 -3.14 9.73 -7.89
N HIS A 25 -1.88 9.77 -8.32
CA HIS A 25 -1.35 8.72 -9.18
C HIS A 25 -1.11 7.43 -8.41
N ILE A 26 -1.87 6.40 -8.76
CA ILE A 26 -1.66 5.05 -8.24
C ILE A 26 -0.91 4.25 -9.29
N THR A 27 0.30 3.79 -8.94
CA THR A 27 1.11 2.98 -9.84
C THR A 27 0.42 1.66 -10.15
N GLY A 28 -0.08 0.99 -9.13
CA GLY A 28 -0.78 -0.27 -9.30
C GLY A 28 -0.84 -1.08 -8.02
N TYR A 29 -1.18 -2.35 -8.17
CA TYR A 29 -1.40 -3.28 -7.07
C TYR A 29 -0.55 -4.53 -7.21
N TYR A 30 -0.06 -5.02 -6.08
CA TYR A 30 0.47 -6.36 -5.92
C TYR A 30 -0.21 -7.02 -4.72
N SER A 31 -0.57 -8.29 -4.85
CA SER A 31 -1.11 -9.09 -3.74
C SER A 31 -0.71 -10.54 -3.94
N ARG A 32 -0.54 -11.29 -2.85
CA ARG A 32 -0.37 -12.73 -2.92
C ARG A 32 -1.55 -13.39 -3.61
N ASN A 33 -2.74 -12.83 -3.42
CA ASN A 33 -3.91 -13.28 -4.16
C ASN A 33 -3.97 -12.47 -5.46
N ALA A 34 -3.49 -13.09 -6.54
CA ALA A 34 -3.40 -12.42 -7.85
C ALA A 34 -4.76 -11.95 -8.36
N GLU A 35 -5.82 -12.71 -8.09
CA GLU A 35 -7.17 -12.33 -8.52
C GLU A 35 -7.63 -11.04 -7.86
N HIS A 36 -7.33 -10.89 -6.56
CA HIS A 36 -7.68 -9.66 -5.83
C HIS A 36 -6.92 -8.46 -6.37
N ALA A 37 -5.62 -8.64 -6.66
CA ALA A 37 -4.81 -7.55 -7.19
C ALA A 37 -5.28 -7.14 -8.58
N LEU A 38 -5.60 -8.11 -9.42
CA LEU A 38 -6.10 -7.84 -10.77
C LEU A 38 -7.45 -7.13 -10.72
N GLU A 39 -8.35 -7.58 -9.86
CA GLU A 39 -9.66 -6.95 -9.69
C GLU A 39 -9.52 -5.51 -9.20
N ALA A 40 -8.66 -5.27 -8.21
CA ALA A 40 -8.43 -3.93 -7.70
C ALA A 40 -7.84 -3.02 -8.76
N ALA A 41 -6.88 -3.52 -9.54
CA ALA A 41 -6.28 -2.75 -10.61
C ALA A 41 -7.31 -2.37 -11.67
N GLN A 42 -8.17 -3.29 -12.05
CA GLN A 42 -9.25 -3.04 -13.02
C GLN A 42 -10.24 -2.01 -12.48
N PHE A 43 -10.63 -2.15 -11.22
CA PHE A 43 -11.60 -1.25 -10.59
C PHE A 43 -11.08 0.18 -10.50
N THR A 44 -9.79 0.34 -10.26
CA THR A 44 -9.18 1.66 -10.11
C THR A 44 -8.57 2.22 -11.40
N GLY A 45 -8.55 1.42 -12.46
CA GLY A 45 -7.94 1.82 -13.73
C GLY A 45 -6.42 1.92 -13.65
N THR A 46 -5.80 1.06 -12.83
CA THR A 46 -4.36 1.05 -12.64
C THR A 46 -3.74 -0.28 -13.11
N THR A 47 -2.47 -0.48 -12.83
CA THR A 47 -1.73 -1.63 -13.33
C THR A 47 -1.69 -2.76 -12.30
N TYR A 48 -1.87 -3.99 -12.77
CA TYR A 48 -1.63 -5.17 -11.96
C TYR A 48 -0.15 -5.56 -12.09
N PHE A 49 0.50 -5.79 -10.95
CA PHE A 49 1.89 -6.23 -10.91
C PHE A 49 1.96 -7.67 -10.39
N GLU A 50 2.51 -8.56 -11.20
CA GLU A 50 2.74 -9.95 -10.79
C GLU A 50 3.89 -10.06 -9.79
N ASN A 51 4.79 -9.08 -9.78
CA ASN A 51 6.04 -9.13 -9.04
C ASN A 51 6.11 -7.93 -8.12
N MET A 52 6.30 -8.18 -6.82
CA MET A 52 6.35 -7.12 -5.82
C MET A 52 7.49 -6.14 -6.10
N ARG A 53 8.65 -6.64 -6.52
CA ARG A 53 9.79 -5.78 -6.80
C ARG A 53 9.52 -4.78 -7.90
N GLU A 54 8.83 -5.22 -8.95
CA GLU A 54 8.48 -4.31 -10.04
C GLU A 54 7.58 -3.18 -9.58
N LEU A 55 6.64 -3.48 -8.69
CA LEU A 55 5.78 -2.45 -8.10
C LEU A 55 6.61 -1.47 -7.26
N VAL A 56 7.52 -2.00 -6.44
CA VAL A 56 8.39 -1.17 -5.60
C VAL A 56 9.25 -0.25 -6.48
N ASP A 57 9.85 -0.80 -7.52
CA ASP A 57 10.72 -0.01 -8.40
C ASP A 57 9.96 1.08 -9.15
N ALA A 58 8.69 0.84 -9.48
CA ALA A 58 7.87 1.79 -10.22
C ALA A 58 7.24 2.86 -9.34
N SER A 59 7.40 2.77 -8.03
CA SER A 59 6.71 3.64 -7.06
C SER A 59 7.72 4.40 -6.21
N ASP A 60 7.35 5.59 -5.77
CA ASP A 60 8.13 6.33 -4.78
C ASP A 60 7.49 6.24 -3.39
N THR A 61 6.24 5.79 -3.33
CA THR A 61 5.50 5.62 -2.09
C THR A 61 4.80 4.27 -2.12
N LEU A 62 4.88 3.54 -1.01
CA LEU A 62 4.26 2.22 -0.93
C LEU A 62 3.30 2.18 0.25
N PHE A 63 2.09 1.75 -0.03
CA PHE A 63 1.05 1.54 0.98
C PHE A 63 0.92 0.05 1.22
N ILE A 64 1.19 -0.37 2.46
CA ILE A 64 1.02 -1.77 2.85
C ILE A 64 -0.33 -1.88 3.53
N THR A 65 -1.29 -2.44 2.82
CA THR A 65 -2.68 -2.56 3.26
C THR A 65 -3.08 -4.00 3.56
N THR A 66 -2.10 -4.85 3.80
CA THR A 66 -2.33 -6.24 4.18
C THR A 66 -2.86 -6.33 5.61
N SER A 67 -3.22 -7.53 6.05
CA SER A 67 -3.59 -7.76 7.45
C SER A 67 -2.41 -7.42 8.37
N ASP A 68 -2.71 -7.11 9.62
CA ASP A 68 -1.68 -6.72 10.59
C ASP A 68 -0.56 -7.75 10.70
N GLY A 69 -0.91 -9.03 10.67
CA GLY A 69 0.08 -10.09 10.78
C GLY A 69 1.01 -10.21 9.58
N ALA A 70 0.65 -9.63 8.44
CA ALA A 70 1.45 -9.72 7.23
C ALA A 70 2.33 -8.49 6.98
N ILE A 71 2.11 -7.39 7.71
CA ILE A 71 2.84 -6.14 7.46
C ILE A 71 4.35 -6.32 7.67
N GLY A 72 4.75 -6.93 8.76
CA GLY A 72 6.16 -7.17 9.03
C GLY A 72 6.82 -8.07 7.99
N GLU A 73 6.08 -9.07 7.52
CA GLU A 73 6.54 -9.98 6.49
C GLU A 73 6.76 -9.28 5.15
N VAL A 74 5.83 -8.40 4.79
CA VAL A 74 5.97 -7.58 3.58
C VAL A 74 7.18 -6.66 3.70
N TRP A 75 7.33 -6.02 4.87
CA TRP A 75 8.49 -5.16 5.11
C TRP A 75 9.80 -5.93 4.95
N ASP A 76 9.89 -7.12 5.51
CA ASP A 76 11.11 -7.94 5.41
C ASP A 76 11.45 -8.25 3.96
N CYS A 77 10.45 -8.44 3.12
CA CYS A 77 10.65 -8.66 1.69
C CYS A 77 11.13 -7.41 0.97
N ILE A 78 10.44 -6.28 1.16
CA ILE A 78 10.79 -5.07 0.40
C ILE A 78 12.07 -4.41 0.91
N ALA A 79 12.42 -4.64 2.17
CA ALA A 79 13.66 -4.09 2.74
C ALA A 79 14.92 -4.60 2.04
N GLU A 80 14.81 -5.68 1.29
CA GLU A 80 15.91 -6.21 0.48
C GLU A 80 16.08 -5.49 -0.86
N TYR A 81 15.13 -4.66 -1.23
CA TYR A 81 15.17 -3.91 -2.48
C TYR A 81 15.72 -2.50 -2.24
N PRO A 82 16.18 -1.81 -3.29
CA PRO A 82 16.57 -0.39 -3.14
C PRO A 82 15.36 0.46 -2.78
N LEU A 83 15.42 1.10 -1.62
CA LEU A 83 14.32 1.91 -1.10
C LEU A 83 14.69 3.38 -0.91
N GLU A 84 15.83 3.83 -1.43
CA GLU A 84 16.31 5.19 -1.22
C GLU A 84 15.29 6.22 -1.68
N ASN A 85 15.01 7.19 -0.81
CA ASN A 85 14.08 8.29 -1.06
C ASN A 85 12.62 7.84 -1.21
N LYS A 86 12.29 6.63 -0.75
CA LYS A 86 10.91 6.16 -0.79
C LYS A 86 10.23 6.38 0.57
N THR A 87 8.90 6.43 0.53
CA THR A 87 8.06 6.50 1.72
C THR A 87 7.23 5.21 1.82
N ILE A 88 7.25 4.61 2.99
CA ILE A 88 6.54 3.34 3.24
C ILE A 88 5.52 3.59 4.35
N CYS A 89 4.26 3.31 4.07
CA CYS A 89 3.18 3.50 5.05
C CYS A 89 2.43 2.19 5.26
N HIS A 90 2.03 1.92 6.51
CA HIS A 90 1.09 0.85 6.76
C HIS A 90 -0.21 1.40 7.34
N PHE A 91 -1.26 0.60 7.27
CA PHE A 91 -2.61 1.02 7.63
C PHE A 91 -3.20 0.12 8.71
N SER A 92 -2.42 -0.13 9.77
CA SER A 92 -2.89 -0.86 10.94
C SER A 92 -3.18 0.11 12.07
N GLY A 93 -4.35 0.00 12.68
CA GLY A 93 -4.69 0.82 13.83
C GLY A 93 -3.99 0.39 15.11
N SER A 94 -3.38 -0.79 15.14
CA SER A 94 -2.77 -1.36 16.35
C SER A 94 -1.24 -1.43 16.29
N LEU A 95 -0.62 -1.20 15.13
CA LEU A 95 0.83 -1.28 14.99
C LEU A 95 1.42 0.12 14.83
N SER A 96 2.63 0.30 15.37
CA SER A 96 3.40 1.52 15.17
C SER A 96 4.37 1.35 14.01
N CYS A 97 5.23 2.35 13.79
CA CYS A 97 6.29 2.24 12.79
C CYS A 97 7.38 1.25 13.19
N ASP A 98 7.38 0.76 14.43
CA ASP A 98 8.36 -0.23 14.88
C ASP A 98 8.24 -1.56 14.13
N VAL A 99 7.11 -1.81 13.47
CA VAL A 99 6.94 -2.99 12.63
C VAL A 99 7.92 -2.97 11.45
N PHE A 100 8.39 -1.79 11.07
CA PHE A 100 9.41 -1.62 10.03
C PHE A 100 10.81 -1.72 10.66
N SER A 101 11.22 -2.93 10.99
CA SER A 101 12.48 -3.14 11.71
C SER A 101 13.68 -2.54 10.97
N ASP A 102 14.54 -1.86 11.73
CA ASP A 102 15.77 -1.24 11.23
C ASP A 102 15.56 -0.18 10.14
N TYR A 103 14.37 0.41 10.06
CA TYR A 103 14.12 1.42 9.02
C TYR A 103 15.04 2.64 9.16
N GLU A 104 15.51 2.95 10.39
CA GLU A 104 16.40 4.09 10.62
C GLU A 104 17.74 3.92 9.92
N GLN A 105 18.12 2.69 9.58
CA GLN A 105 19.37 2.40 8.89
C GLN A 105 19.25 2.51 7.38
N LYS A 106 18.05 2.82 6.89
CA LYS A 106 17.77 2.94 5.47
C LYS A 106 17.37 4.37 5.15
N ASP A 107 17.57 4.77 3.92
CA ASP A 107 17.18 6.11 3.47
C ASP A 107 15.71 6.08 3.05
N VAL A 108 14.82 5.79 4.00
CA VAL A 108 13.38 5.71 3.78
C VAL A 108 12.66 6.53 4.84
N GLN A 109 11.48 7.00 4.48
CA GLN A 109 10.54 7.57 5.45
C GLN A 109 9.45 6.54 5.69
N VAL A 110 9.00 6.43 6.93
CA VAL A 110 7.93 5.49 7.27
C VAL A 110 6.80 6.22 7.98
N CYS A 111 5.60 5.73 7.80
CA CYS A 111 4.45 6.27 8.50
C CYS A 111 3.44 5.16 8.83
N SER A 112 2.64 5.44 9.85
CA SER A 112 1.54 4.59 10.27
C SER A 112 0.27 5.42 10.17
N VAL A 113 -0.69 4.95 9.40
CA VAL A 113 -1.96 5.65 9.20
C VAL A 113 -3.07 4.83 9.83
N HIS A 114 -3.89 5.48 10.64
CA HIS A 114 -5.01 4.80 11.27
C HIS A 114 -6.08 4.53 10.22
N PRO A 115 -6.33 3.26 9.87
CA PRO A 115 -7.22 2.93 8.75
C PRO A 115 -8.69 3.25 9.02
N PHE A 116 -9.08 3.32 10.28
CA PHE A 116 -10.47 3.61 10.63
C PHE A 116 -10.93 4.93 10.01
N PHE A 117 -10.10 5.96 10.11
CA PHE A 117 -10.46 7.27 9.56
C PHE A 117 -10.51 7.22 8.03
N ALA A 118 -9.49 6.70 7.40
CA ALA A 118 -9.44 6.60 5.95
C ALA A 118 -10.57 5.74 5.40
N PHE A 119 -10.81 4.60 6.03
CA PHE A 119 -11.85 3.67 5.63
C PHE A 119 -13.23 4.27 5.78
N ARG A 120 -13.46 4.97 6.88
CA ARG A 120 -14.75 5.64 7.14
C ARG A 120 -15.03 6.69 6.09
N GLU A 121 -14.06 7.47 5.70
CA GLU A 121 -14.22 8.50 4.69
C GLU A 121 -14.52 7.90 3.33
N VAL A 122 -13.85 6.83 2.96
CA VAL A 122 -14.10 6.11 1.71
C VAL A 122 -15.52 5.56 1.68
N LEU A 123 -15.96 4.93 2.77
CA LEU A 123 -17.32 4.41 2.87
C LEU A 123 -18.34 5.53 2.65
N TRP A 124 -18.08 6.67 3.25
CA TRP A 124 -18.95 7.82 3.11
C TRP A 124 -19.02 8.31 1.67
N TYR A 125 -17.86 8.39 1.04
CA TYR A 125 -17.75 8.84 -0.34
C TYR A 125 -18.52 7.95 -1.31
N ASP A 126 -18.43 6.64 -1.12
CA ASP A 126 -19.09 5.66 -1.99
C ASP A 126 -20.57 5.48 -1.65
N GLY A 127 -21.09 6.17 -0.66
CA GLY A 127 -22.49 6.11 -0.30
C GLY A 127 -22.87 4.87 0.49
N PHE A 128 -21.90 4.22 1.12
CA PHE A 128 -22.22 3.12 2.03
C PHE A 128 -23.04 3.65 3.23
#